data_4571d1dc4023903373d237e47583e36b
#
_entry.id   4571d1dc4023903373d237e47583e36b
#
_cell.length_a   1.000
_cell.length_b   1.000
_cell.length_c   1.000
_cell.angle_alpha   90.00
_cell.angle_beta   90.00
_cell.angle_gamma   90.00
#
_symmetry.space_group_name_H-M   'P 1'
#
loop_
_entity.id
_entity.type
_entity.pdbx_description
1 polymer ?
#
loop_
_entity_poly.entity_id
_entity_poly.type
_entity_poly.pdbx_seq_one_letter_code
_entity_poly.pdbx_strand_id
1 'polypeptide(L)'
;MILFHNDYNEVCHPAVLKTMNDMAACQFPGYGVDEMCNSAAARIKELCGNDQLHVHFLVGGTQTNLTVIAASLRPYQGVISADTGHINVHETGAIEATGHKVLALPSPDGKLTAEQIRKAAGAQSEAMDAEHTVQPKMVYISNTTEVGTIYTLAELEAISAACKDCGLYLFMDGARLGYGLTAPGNDLTLADLARLCDVFYIGGTKVGAMFGEAVVISNDRIAEDFRYMIKQRGGMLAKGWLLGLQFDTLLKDNLYLEIAAHANRLAQQLRDTLTSLEIPVLVDSPSNQIFPILPDAVLRKLDNDFTYNLMHRVDDTHCCVRFCTSWATKQADMDALCDVLARYSN
;
A
#
# COMPACT_ATOMS: atom_id res chain seq x y z
N MET A 1 8.95 -22.96 12.29
CA MET A 1 8.17 -21.74 12.62
C MET A 1 7.64 -21.14 11.33
N ILE A 2 6.34 -20.95 11.22
CA ILE A 2 5.66 -20.42 10.04
C ILE A 2 5.45 -18.92 10.24
N LEU A 3 5.81 -18.10 9.23
CA LEU A 3 5.86 -16.64 9.38
C LEU A 3 4.60 -15.99 8.80
N PHE A 4 3.73 -15.47 9.67
CA PHE A 4 2.56 -14.68 9.32
C PHE A 4 2.62 -13.23 9.80
N HIS A 5 3.78 -12.75 10.29
CA HIS A 5 3.89 -11.40 10.87
C HIS A 5 3.94 -10.29 9.81
N ASN A 6 4.34 -10.59 8.57
CA ASN A 6 4.33 -9.65 7.44
C ASN A 6 4.20 -10.38 6.09
N ASP A 7 4.09 -9.62 5.00
CA ASP A 7 3.93 -10.08 3.62
C ASP A 7 5.16 -9.82 2.73
N TYR A 8 6.36 -9.76 3.33
CA TYR A 8 7.64 -9.53 2.63
C TYR A 8 8.80 -10.35 3.22
N ASN A 9 8.51 -11.62 3.57
CA ASN A 9 9.52 -12.54 4.13
C ASN A 9 10.36 -13.22 3.05
N GLU A 10 9.82 -13.40 1.85
CA GLU A 10 10.47 -14.10 0.74
C GLU A 10 11.22 -13.13 -0.17
N VAL A 11 12.22 -13.66 -0.89
CA VAL A 11 13.08 -12.85 -1.76
C VAL A 11 12.27 -12.20 -2.89
N CYS A 12 11.65 -12.99 -3.75
CA CYS A 12 10.73 -12.57 -4.82
C CYS A 12 10.12 -13.78 -5.52
N HIS A 13 9.14 -13.52 -6.38
CA HIS A 13 8.53 -14.59 -7.19
C HIS A 13 9.56 -15.24 -8.11
N PRO A 14 9.53 -16.59 -8.29
CA PRO A 14 10.51 -17.32 -9.11
C PRO A 14 10.66 -16.81 -10.55
N ALA A 15 9.57 -16.30 -11.16
CA ALA A 15 9.64 -15.71 -12.49
C ALA A 15 10.57 -14.48 -12.53
N VAL A 16 10.58 -13.66 -11.48
CA VAL A 16 11.47 -12.49 -11.37
C VAL A 16 12.93 -12.94 -11.28
N LEU A 17 13.24 -13.93 -10.43
CA LEU A 17 14.60 -14.50 -10.34
C LEU A 17 15.06 -15.09 -11.67
N LYS A 18 14.16 -15.81 -12.35
CA LYS A 18 14.46 -16.38 -13.66
C LYS A 18 14.81 -15.28 -14.66
N THR A 19 13.99 -14.25 -14.78
CA THR A 19 14.24 -13.13 -15.70
C THR A 19 15.55 -12.42 -15.37
N MET A 20 15.84 -12.17 -14.07
CA MET A 20 17.12 -11.58 -13.64
C MET A 20 18.31 -12.45 -14.04
N ASN A 21 18.22 -13.77 -13.87
CA ASN A 21 19.28 -14.70 -14.26
C ASN A 21 19.49 -14.71 -15.77
N ASP A 22 18.41 -14.73 -16.57
CA ASP A 22 18.48 -14.72 -18.03
C ASP A 22 19.11 -13.42 -18.56
N MET A 23 18.96 -12.30 -17.84
CA MET A 23 19.51 -10.99 -18.18
C MET A 23 20.84 -10.65 -17.49
N ALA A 24 21.45 -11.58 -16.76
CA ALA A 24 22.62 -11.30 -15.92
C ALA A 24 23.84 -10.74 -16.67
N ALA A 25 24.01 -11.09 -17.95
CA ALA A 25 25.10 -10.62 -18.81
C ALA A 25 24.68 -9.46 -19.75
N CYS A 26 23.41 -9.04 -19.74
CA CYS A 26 22.93 -7.94 -20.57
C CYS A 26 23.41 -6.59 -20.04
N GLN A 27 23.57 -5.63 -20.95
CA GLN A 27 23.98 -4.28 -20.63
C GLN A 27 22.84 -3.32 -20.92
N PHE A 28 22.48 -2.50 -19.95
CA PHE A 28 21.43 -1.51 -20.05
C PHE A 28 21.91 -0.11 -19.67
N PRO A 29 21.35 0.97 -20.25
CA PRO A 29 21.53 2.32 -19.71
C PRO A 29 21.10 2.37 -18.25
N GLY A 30 21.78 3.19 -17.45
CA GLY A 30 21.45 3.33 -16.03
C GLY A 30 20.30 4.29 -15.76
N TYR A 31 19.93 4.39 -14.51
CA TYR A 31 19.06 5.44 -13.95
C TYR A 31 17.61 5.41 -14.45
N GLY A 32 17.10 4.23 -14.86
CA GLY A 32 15.70 4.03 -15.23
C GLY A 32 15.30 4.63 -16.58
N VAL A 33 16.27 4.83 -17.51
CA VAL A 33 16.00 5.27 -18.89
C VAL A 33 16.25 4.15 -19.89
N ASP A 34 16.13 2.92 -19.44
CA ASP A 34 16.40 1.69 -20.16
C ASP A 34 15.13 1.05 -20.73
N GLU A 35 15.32 0.00 -21.51
CA GLU A 35 14.25 -0.73 -22.20
C GLU A 35 13.33 -1.47 -21.21
N MET A 36 13.86 -1.99 -20.09
CA MET A 36 13.07 -2.71 -19.10
C MET A 36 12.10 -1.76 -18.38
N CYS A 37 12.59 -0.59 -17.96
CA CYS A 37 11.76 0.45 -17.37
C CYS A 37 10.72 0.99 -18.38
N ASN A 38 11.12 1.18 -19.64
CA ASN A 38 10.20 1.64 -20.68
C ASN A 38 9.11 0.61 -20.99
N SER A 39 9.46 -0.69 -21.05
CA SER A 39 8.49 -1.78 -21.25
C SER A 39 7.50 -1.86 -20.10
N ALA A 40 7.98 -1.87 -18.85
CA ALA A 40 7.13 -1.87 -17.67
C ALA A 40 6.20 -0.64 -17.63
N ALA A 41 6.73 0.55 -17.93
CA ALA A 41 5.94 1.78 -17.98
C ALA A 41 4.85 1.74 -19.07
N ALA A 42 5.18 1.24 -20.27
CA ALA A 42 4.20 1.08 -21.35
C ALA A 42 3.07 0.14 -20.94
N ARG A 43 3.39 -1.00 -20.31
CA ARG A 43 2.39 -1.95 -19.80
C ARG A 43 1.50 -1.33 -18.71
N ILE A 44 2.06 -0.54 -17.80
CA ILE A 44 1.27 0.17 -16.78
C ILE A 44 0.32 1.18 -17.45
N LYS A 45 0.78 1.93 -18.42
CA LYS A 45 -0.05 2.88 -19.19
C LYS A 45 -1.21 2.17 -19.90
N GLU A 46 -0.93 1.03 -20.53
CA GLU A 46 -1.94 0.18 -21.17
C GLU A 46 -2.99 -0.29 -20.16
N LEU A 47 -2.57 -0.83 -19.02
CA LEU A 47 -3.47 -1.28 -17.93
C LEU A 47 -4.31 -0.14 -17.34
N CYS A 48 -3.77 1.08 -17.32
CA CYS A 48 -4.47 2.29 -16.90
C CYS A 48 -5.34 2.92 -18.01
N GLY A 49 -5.20 2.47 -19.26
CA GLY A 49 -5.90 3.05 -20.41
C GLY A 49 -5.52 4.50 -20.71
N ASN A 50 -4.30 4.92 -20.36
CA ASN A 50 -3.86 6.32 -20.54
C ASN A 50 -2.35 6.41 -20.82
N ASP A 51 -2.00 6.77 -22.06
CA ASP A 51 -0.61 6.91 -22.53
C ASP A 51 0.09 8.17 -22.03
N GLN A 52 -0.64 9.14 -21.47
CA GLN A 52 -0.10 10.42 -20.98
C GLN A 52 0.45 10.32 -19.55
N LEU A 53 0.28 9.21 -18.87
CA LEU A 53 0.78 9.02 -17.51
C LEU A 53 2.30 9.06 -17.45
N HIS A 54 2.83 9.59 -16.34
CA HIS A 54 4.26 9.54 -16.05
C HIS A 54 4.50 8.38 -15.08
N VAL A 55 5.40 7.45 -15.45
CA VAL A 55 5.71 6.26 -14.65
C VAL A 55 7.16 6.28 -14.21
N HIS A 56 7.41 6.10 -12.91
CA HIS A 56 8.72 6.05 -12.31
C HIS A 56 8.83 4.87 -11.35
N PHE A 57 10.03 4.34 -11.16
CA PHE A 57 10.28 3.21 -10.27
C PHE A 57 11.19 3.65 -9.14
N LEU A 58 10.78 3.35 -7.88
CA LEU A 58 11.50 3.63 -6.64
C LEU A 58 11.70 2.33 -5.86
N VAL A 59 12.56 2.34 -4.83
CA VAL A 59 12.98 1.10 -4.16
C VAL A 59 12.04 0.61 -3.06
N GLY A 60 11.16 1.46 -2.55
CA GLY A 60 10.26 1.09 -1.45
C GLY A 60 9.26 2.19 -1.10
N GLY A 61 8.22 1.81 -0.32
CA GLY A 61 7.08 2.67 -0.01
C GLY A 61 7.45 3.98 0.69
N THR A 62 8.25 3.93 1.76
CA THR A 62 8.68 5.15 2.48
C THR A 62 9.41 6.13 1.58
N GLN A 63 10.34 5.65 0.72
CA GLN A 63 11.00 6.52 -0.24
C GLN A 63 10.02 7.11 -1.26
N THR A 64 9.04 6.32 -1.69
CA THR A 64 7.96 6.78 -2.59
C THR A 64 7.14 7.88 -1.93
N ASN A 65 6.65 7.64 -0.71
CA ASN A 65 5.81 8.57 0.03
C ASN A 65 6.50 9.91 0.25
N LEU A 66 7.72 9.91 0.81
CA LEU A 66 8.46 11.14 1.05
C LEU A 66 8.85 11.87 -0.24
N THR A 67 9.11 11.15 -1.34
CA THR A 67 9.47 11.76 -2.63
C THR A 67 8.28 12.42 -3.28
N VAL A 68 7.13 11.74 -3.34
CA VAL A 68 5.87 12.28 -3.90
C VAL A 68 5.42 13.50 -3.11
N ILE A 69 5.37 13.42 -1.78
CA ILE A 69 4.91 14.52 -0.92
C ILE A 69 5.84 15.73 -1.06
N ALA A 70 7.16 15.53 -1.02
CA ALA A 70 8.13 16.62 -1.17
C ALA A 70 8.14 17.25 -2.57
N ALA A 71 7.81 16.49 -3.61
CA ALA A 71 7.69 17.03 -4.98
C ALA A 71 6.40 17.84 -5.19
N SER A 72 5.34 17.52 -4.44
CA SER A 72 4.01 18.08 -4.65
C SER A 72 3.74 19.34 -3.83
N LEU A 73 4.39 19.50 -2.68
CA LEU A 73 4.00 20.46 -1.66
C LEU A 73 5.01 21.61 -1.54
N ARG A 74 4.49 22.80 -1.22
CA ARG A 74 5.30 23.93 -0.80
C ARG A 74 5.63 23.82 0.70
N PRO A 75 6.71 24.46 1.20
CA PRO A 75 7.19 24.27 2.57
C PRO A 75 6.16 24.50 3.69
N TYR A 76 5.14 25.33 3.47
CA TYR A 76 4.07 25.62 4.45
C TYR A 76 2.85 24.72 4.29
N GLN A 77 2.89 23.75 3.37
CA GLN A 77 1.77 22.86 3.10
C GLN A 77 1.96 21.50 3.77
N GLY A 78 0.83 20.86 4.09
CA GLY A 78 0.78 19.56 4.74
C GLY A 78 -0.12 18.56 4.02
N VAL A 79 -0.06 17.32 4.47
CA VAL A 79 -0.79 16.19 3.91
C VAL A 79 -1.78 15.65 4.92
N ILE A 80 -3.07 15.57 4.53
CA ILE A 80 -4.12 14.91 5.31
C ILE A 80 -3.96 13.40 5.19
N SER A 81 -4.05 12.68 6.30
CA SER A 81 -3.99 11.20 6.36
C SER A 81 -4.96 10.69 7.42
N ALA A 82 -5.40 9.45 7.33
CA ALA A 82 -5.98 8.76 8.48
C ALA A 82 -4.95 8.69 9.62
N ASP A 83 -5.42 8.68 10.87
CA ASP A 83 -4.53 8.55 12.04
C ASP A 83 -3.76 7.23 12.06
N THR A 84 -4.30 6.19 11.43
CA THR A 84 -3.65 4.89 11.18
C THR A 84 -2.75 4.88 9.94
N GLY A 85 -2.77 5.94 9.10
CA GLY A 85 -2.03 5.99 7.84
C GLY A 85 -0.53 5.79 8.00
N HIS A 86 0.08 5.02 7.11
CA HIS A 86 1.48 4.58 7.20
C HIS A 86 2.46 5.75 7.40
N ILE A 87 2.24 6.86 6.69
CA ILE A 87 3.05 8.09 6.81
C ILE A 87 2.96 8.75 8.19
N ASN A 88 1.88 8.49 8.95
CA ASN A 88 1.68 9.02 10.29
C ASN A 88 2.33 8.15 11.37
N VAL A 89 2.31 6.82 11.22
CA VAL A 89 2.63 5.89 12.33
C VAL A 89 3.85 4.98 12.08
N HIS A 90 4.28 4.75 10.83
CA HIS A 90 5.26 3.72 10.50
C HIS A 90 6.47 4.19 9.67
N GLU A 91 6.68 5.50 9.52
CA GLU A 91 7.79 6.04 8.71
C GLU A 91 8.80 6.90 9.48
N THR A 92 8.77 6.83 10.81
CA THR A 92 9.79 7.45 11.67
C THR A 92 9.99 8.96 11.38
N GLY A 93 8.88 9.68 11.08
CA GLY A 93 8.93 11.09 10.72
C GLY A 93 9.56 11.38 9.35
N ALA A 94 9.49 10.45 8.40
CA ALA A 94 10.07 10.65 7.07
C ALA A 94 9.43 11.83 6.32
N ILE A 95 8.13 12.04 6.51
CA ILE A 95 7.42 13.16 5.88
C ILE A 95 7.83 14.48 6.55
N GLU A 96 7.88 14.53 7.87
CA GLU A 96 8.31 15.68 8.63
C GLU A 96 9.77 16.04 8.31
N ALA A 97 10.63 15.05 8.06
CA ALA A 97 12.01 15.28 7.63
C ALA A 97 12.10 15.93 6.22
N THR A 98 11.04 15.89 5.41
CA THR A 98 10.96 16.66 4.16
C THR A 98 10.48 18.11 4.36
N GLY A 99 10.10 18.48 5.58
CA GLY A 99 9.57 19.81 5.93
C GLY A 99 8.05 19.91 5.89
N HIS A 100 7.32 18.79 5.76
CA HIS A 100 5.86 18.77 5.67
C HIS A 100 5.24 18.11 6.89
N LYS A 101 4.11 18.64 7.33
CA LYS A 101 3.34 18.10 8.44
C LYS A 101 2.30 17.09 7.94
N VAL A 102 2.20 15.96 8.65
CA VAL A 102 1.04 15.07 8.52
C VAL A 102 -0.11 15.61 9.38
N LEU A 103 -1.27 15.80 8.76
CA LEU A 103 -2.51 16.23 9.37
C LEU A 103 -3.40 15.00 9.57
N ALA A 104 -3.21 14.32 10.69
CA ALA A 104 -3.91 13.06 10.98
C ALA A 104 -5.37 13.31 11.39
N LEU A 105 -6.30 12.58 10.76
CA LEU A 105 -7.73 12.59 11.08
C LEU A 105 -8.14 11.23 11.65
N PRO A 106 -8.99 11.19 12.70
CA PRO A 106 -9.48 9.93 13.25
C PRO A 106 -10.19 9.06 12.22
N SER A 107 -9.86 7.78 12.21
CA SER A 107 -10.50 6.80 11.33
C SER A 107 -10.68 5.45 12.03
N PRO A 108 -11.92 4.94 12.16
CA PRO A 108 -12.16 3.66 12.82
C PRO A 108 -11.79 2.44 11.97
N ASP A 109 -11.71 2.60 10.66
CA ASP A 109 -11.48 1.54 9.69
C ASP A 109 -10.31 1.82 8.73
N GLY A 110 -9.50 2.84 9.01
CA GLY A 110 -8.36 3.25 8.19
C GLY A 110 -8.73 4.10 6.96
N LYS A 111 -10.02 4.29 6.66
CA LYS A 111 -10.45 5.10 5.53
C LYS A 111 -10.75 6.53 5.91
N LEU A 112 -10.47 7.47 5.02
CA LEU A 112 -10.97 8.83 5.07
C LEU A 112 -12.28 8.96 4.29
N THR A 113 -13.14 9.89 4.71
CA THR A 113 -14.36 10.23 3.99
C THR A 113 -14.26 11.60 3.32
N ALA A 114 -15.03 11.80 2.25
CA ALA A 114 -15.12 13.10 1.57
C ALA A 114 -15.56 14.23 2.52
N GLU A 115 -16.43 13.93 3.49
CA GLU A 115 -16.88 14.89 4.49
C GLU A 115 -15.74 15.34 5.42
N GLN A 116 -14.96 14.39 5.95
CA GLN A 116 -13.78 14.69 6.77
C GLN A 116 -12.78 15.58 6.03
N ILE A 117 -12.52 15.28 4.74
CA ILE A 117 -11.61 16.04 3.88
C ILE A 117 -12.12 17.48 3.70
N ARG A 118 -13.39 17.67 3.32
CA ARG A 118 -13.99 19.00 3.17
C ARG A 118 -13.96 19.79 4.50
N LYS A 119 -14.28 19.14 5.61
CA LYS A 119 -14.25 19.76 6.92
C LYS A 119 -12.83 20.21 7.32
N ALA A 120 -11.82 19.36 7.11
CA ALA A 120 -10.43 19.69 7.44
C ALA A 120 -9.88 20.82 6.56
N ALA A 121 -10.17 20.81 5.27
CA ALA A 121 -9.78 21.88 4.35
C ALA A 121 -10.53 23.19 4.61
N GLY A 122 -11.86 23.13 4.84
CA GLY A 122 -12.70 24.28 5.15
C GLY A 122 -12.31 24.95 6.46
N ALA A 123 -12.10 24.18 7.51
CA ALA A 123 -11.72 24.71 8.81
C ALA A 123 -10.42 25.53 8.76
N GLN A 124 -9.46 25.16 7.90
CA GLN A 124 -8.24 25.93 7.71
C GLN A 124 -8.47 27.16 6.83
N SER A 125 -9.18 27.04 5.71
CA SER A 125 -9.36 28.15 4.76
C SER A 125 -10.32 29.24 5.27
N GLU A 126 -11.24 28.91 6.16
CA GLU A 126 -12.21 29.84 6.76
C GLU A 126 -11.69 30.49 8.06
N ALA A 127 -10.56 30.03 8.60
CA ALA A 127 -9.98 30.58 9.82
C ALA A 127 -9.47 32.00 9.60
N MET A 128 -9.76 32.90 10.55
CA MET A 128 -9.28 34.30 10.50
C MET A 128 -7.75 34.41 10.53
N ASP A 129 -7.09 33.39 11.07
CA ASP A 129 -5.64 33.26 11.21
C ASP A 129 -5.06 32.11 10.37
N ALA A 130 -5.69 31.83 9.22
CA ALA A 130 -5.32 30.72 8.32
C ALA A 130 -3.82 30.68 8.00
N GLU A 131 -3.20 31.86 7.83
CA GLU A 131 -1.76 32.02 7.53
C GLU A 131 -0.83 31.59 8.69
N HIS A 132 -1.36 31.40 9.89
CA HIS A 132 -0.59 30.96 11.06
C HIS A 132 -0.55 29.43 11.19
N THR A 133 -1.30 28.71 10.33
CA THR A 133 -1.43 27.26 10.39
C THR A 133 -0.93 26.60 9.11
N VAL A 134 -0.61 25.29 9.20
CA VAL A 134 -0.22 24.52 8.02
C VAL A 134 -1.42 24.38 7.07
N GLN A 135 -1.22 24.74 5.82
CA GLN A 135 -2.25 24.62 4.77
C GLN A 135 -2.34 23.18 4.27
N PRO A 136 -3.49 22.50 4.40
CA PRO A 136 -3.72 21.22 3.73
C PRO A 136 -3.61 21.39 2.22
N LYS A 137 -2.86 20.50 1.53
CA LYS A 137 -2.71 20.56 0.08
C LYS A 137 -2.76 19.20 -0.59
N MET A 138 -2.59 18.13 0.18
CA MET A 138 -2.68 16.77 -0.33
C MET A 138 -3.51 15.91 0.64
N VAL A 139 -4.23 14.97 0.09
CA VAL A 139 -4.87 13.86 0.82
C VAL A 139 -4.09 12.60 0.47
N TYR A 140 -3.63 11.88 1.47
CA TYR A 140 -3.01 10.56 1.37
C TYR A 140 -3.99 9.51 1.88
N ILE A 141 -4.20 8.49 1.07
CA ILE A 141 -5.00 7.31 1.41
C ILE A 141 -4.23 6.05 1.01
N SER A 142 -4.51 4.92 1.66
CA SER A 142 -3.91 3.62 1.32
C SER A 142 -4.96 2.65 0.80
N ASN A 143 -4.64 1.88 -0.24
CA ASN A 143 -5.46 0.75 -0.69
C ASN A 143 -4.59 -0.52 -0.91
N THR A 144 -4.71 -1.59 -0.08
CA THR A 144 -5.56 -1.66 1.13
C THR A 144 -5.07 -0.71 2.22
N THR A 145 -5.97 -0.32 3.12
CA THR A 145 -5.58 0.45 4.31
C THR A 145 -4.68 -0.39 5.23
N GLU A 146 -4.09 0.23 6.23
CA GLU A 146 -3.21 -0.43 7.23
C GLU A 146 -3.95 -1.48 8.07
N VAL A 147 -5.27 -1.34 8.17
CA VAL A 147 -6.15 -2.33 8.83
C VAL A 147 -6.86 -3.25 7.83
N GLY A 148 -6.45 -3.25 6.58
CA GLY A 148 -6.86 -4.22 5.57
C GLY A 148 -8.17 -3.95 4.85
N THR A 149 -8.85 -2.84 5.11
CA THR A 149 -10.06 -2.41 4.37
C THR A 149 -9.71 -1.91 2.97
N ILE A 150 -10.71 -1.84 2.10
CA ILE A 150 -10.58 -1.33 0.73
C ILE A 150 -11.54 -0.17 0.49
N TYR A 151 -11.17 0.73 -0.40
CA TYR A 151 -12.08 1.75 -0.94
C TYR A 151 -12.90 1.16 -2.08
N THR A 152 -14.20 1.45 -2.10
CA THR A 152 -15.06 1.22 -3.26
C THR A 152 -14.89 2.33 -4.30
N LEU A 153 -15.34 2.10 -5.54
CA LEU A 153 -15.32 3.11 -6.59
C LEU A 153 -16.10 4.37 -6.17
N ALA A 154 -17.28 4.20 -5.57
CA ALA A 154 -18.10 5.31 -5.11
C ALA A 154 -17.42 6.14 -4.01
N GLU A 155 -16.74 5.50 -3.05
CA GLU A 155 -15.96 6.19 -2.01
C GLU A 155 -14.79 6.97 -2.62
N LEU A 156 -14.06 6.36 -3.54
CA LEU A 156 -12.91 7.00 -4.20
C LEU A 156 -13.36 8.18 -5.09
N GLU A 157 -14.47 8.05 -5.80
CA GLU A 157 -15.06 9.15 -6.59
C GLU A 157 -15.47 10.32 -5.69
N ALA A 158 -16.09 10.04 -4.54
CA ALA A 158 -16.47 11.07 -3.58
C ALA A 158 -15.25 11.80 -2.99
N ILE A 159 -14.16 11.05 -2.68
CA ILE A 159 -12.90 11.62 -2.19
C ILE A 159 -12.23 12.46 -3.28
N SER A 160 -12.14 11.94 -4.50
CA SER A 160 -11.56 12.67 -5.65
C SER A 160 -12.30 13.99 -5.91
N ALA A 161 -13.64 13.95 -5.86
CA ALA A 161 -14.46 15.16 -5.99
C ALA A 161 -14.18 16.16 -4.85
N ALA A 162 -14.13 15.69 -3.59
CA ALA A 162 -13.79 16.54 -2.46
C ALA A 162 -12.40 17.18 -2.59
N CYS A 163 -11.41 16.43 -3.04
CA CYS A 163 -10.08 16.95 -3.29
C CYS A 163 -10.10 18.05 -4.36
N LYS A 164 -10.79 17.82 -5.48
CA LYS A 164 -10.94 18.80 -6.57
C LYS A 164 -11.63 20.08 -6.08
N ASP A 165 -12.75 19.95 -5.36
CA ASP A 165 -13.51 21.08 -4.80
C ASP A 165 -12.66 21.94 -3.86
N CYS A 166 -11.80 21.30 -3.06
CA CYS A 166 -10.92 21.96 -2.09
C CYS A 166 -9.54 22.33 -2.66
N GLY A 167 -9.26 22.04 -3.92
CA GLY A 167 -7.96 22.29 -4.54
C GLY A 167 -6.80 21.49 -3.96
N LEU A 168 -7.08 20.28 -3.46
CA LEU A 168 -6.12 19.33 -2.89
C LEU A 168 -5.66 18.32 -3.94
N TYR A 169 -4.45 17.80 -3.81
CA TYR A 169 -4.00 16.62 -4.54
C TYR A 169 -4.49 15.34 -3.84
N LEU A 170 -4.77 14.31 -4.62
CA LEU A 170 -5.09 12.97 -4.11
C LEU A 170 -3.95 12.00 -4.43
N PHE A 171 -3.30 11.49 -3.38
CA PHE A 171 -2.25 10.49 -3.45
C PHE A 171 -2.71 9.17 -2.83
N MET A 172 -2.67 8.07 -3.61
CA MET A 172 -2.98 6.73 -3.09
C MET A 172 -1.71 5.90 -2.94
N ASP A 173 -1.42 5.52 -1.71
CA ASP A 173 -0.44 4.49 -1.35
C ASP A 173 -0.97 3.12 -1.78
N GLY A 174 -0.25 2.50 -2.69
CA GLY A 174 -0.57 1.20 -3.25
C GLY A 174 0.38 0.09 -2.82
N ALA A 175 1.03 0.19 -1.63
CA ALA A 175 1.97 -0.83 -1.15
C ALA A 175 1.37 -2.25 -1.17
N ARG A 176 0.04 -2.35 -1.00
CA ARG A 176 -0.75 -3.57 -1.08
C ARG A 176 -1.81 -3.54 -2.18
N LEU A 177 -1.59 -2.77 -3.23
CA LEU A 177 -2.60 -2.54 -4.27
C LEU A 177 -3.05 -3.84 -4.96
N GLY A 178 -2.15 -4.78 -5.21
CA GLY A 178 -2.52 -6.08 -5.78
C GLY A 178 -3.54 -6.82 -4.92
N TYR A 179 -3.35 -6.82 -3.61
CA TYR A 179 -4.32 -7.41 -2.67
C TYR A 179 -5.63 -6.62 -2.66
N GLY A 180 -5.58 -5.29 -2.72
CA GLY A 180 -6.80 -4.46 -2.81
C GLY A 180 -7.61 -4.76 -4.08
N LEU A 181 -6.95 -4.81 -5.24
CA LEU A 181 -7.60 -5.05 -6.53
C LEU A 181 -8.18 -6.46 -6.68
N THR A 182 -7.71 -7.42 -5.91
CA THR A 182 -8.19 -8.82 -5.94
C THR A 182 -9.01 -9.20 -4.72
N ALA A 183 -9.29 -8.26 -3.82
CA ALA A 183 -10.09 -8.49 -2.63
C ALA A 183 -11.56 -8.74 -2.99
N PRO A 184 -12.26 -9.64 -2.28
CA PRO A 184 -13.72 -9.74 -2.38
C PRO A 184 -14.39 -8.38 -2.18
N GLY A 185 -15.30 -8.03 -3.08
CA GLY A 185 -16.03 -6.76 -3.06
C GLY A 185 -15.29 -5.58 -3.68
N ASN A 186 -14.07 -5.75 -4.20
CA ASN A 186 -13.39 -4.71 -4.98
C ASN A 186 -14.13 -4.43 -6.29
N ASP A 187 -14.33 -3.16 -6.60
CA ASP A 187 -14.91 -2.66 -7.85
C ASP A 187 -14.00 -1.61 -8.54
N LEU A 188 -12.76 -1.46 -8.06
CA LEU A 188 -11.76 -0.56 -8.63
C LEU A 188 -10.88 -1.26 -9.67
N THR A 189 -10.45 -0.50 -10.67
CA THR A 189 -9.45 -0.89 -11.67
C THR A 189 -8.27 0.10 -11.66
N LEU A 190 -7.15 -0.26 -12.30
CA LEU A 190 -6.03 0.68 -12.48
C LEU A 190 -6.43 1.91 -13.32
N ALA A 191 -7.37 1.75 -14.25
CA ALA A 191 -7.91 2.87 -15.03
C ALA A 191 -8.70 3.86 -14.16
N ASP A 192 -9.44 3.37 -13.15
CA ASP A 192 -10.13 4.23 -12.18
C ASP A 192 -9.13 5.00 -11.33
N LEU A 193 -8.07 4.36 -10.87
CA LEU A 193 -7.02 5.04 -10.10
C LEU A 193 -6.34 6.14 -10.92
N ALA A 194 -6.01 5.86 -12.18
CA ALA A 194 -5.41 6.84 -13.08
C ALA A 194 -6.32 8.04 -13.39
N ARG A 195 -7.64 7.84 -13.36
CA ARG A 195 -8.66 8.87 -13.57
C ARG A 195 -8.93 9.71 -12.32
N LEU A 196 -8.85 9.12 -11.15
CA LEU A 196 -9.33 9.70 -9.88
C LEU A 196 -8.20 10.26 -9.01
N CYS A 197 -7.00 9.66 -9.04
CA CYS A 197 -5.86 10.11 -8.26
C CYS A 197 -4.93 11.00 -9.07
N ASP A 198 -4.32 12.02 -8.43
CA ASP A 198 -3.24 12.80 -9.03
C ASP A 198 -1.93 12.00 -9.11
N VAL A 199 -1.73 11.11 -8.13
CA VAL A 199 -0.63 10.16 -8.09
C VAL A 199 -1.04 8.93 -7.29
N PHE A 200 -0.58 7.76 -7.70
CA PHE A 200 -0.67 6.53 -6.95
C PHE A 200 0.57 5.68 -7.23
N TYR A 201 0.77 4.61 -6.47
CA TYR A 201 1.79 3.65 -6.86
C TYR A 201 1.30 2.20 -6.80
N ILE A 202 1.89 1.36 -7.64
CA ILE A 202 1.68 -0.08 -7.68
C ILE A 202 2.80 -0.71 -6.87
N GLY A 203 2.46 -1.28 -5.71
CA GLY A 203 3.42 -1.91 -4.80
C GLY A 203 3.96 -3.21 -5.36
N GLY A 204 5.28 -3.32 -5.50
CA GLY A 204 5.95 -4.55 -5.92
C GLY A 204 6.52 -5.34 -4.74
N THR A 205 7.10 -4.65 -3.77
CA THR A 205 7.83 -5.26 -2.64
C THR A 205 7.02 -6.34 -1.92
N LYS A 206 5.72 -6.14 -1.71
CA LYS A 206 4.84 -7.09 -1.02
C LYS A 206 4.15 -8.07 -1.97
N VAL A 207 4.19 -7.82 -3.28
CA VAL A 207 3.45 -8.60 -4.29
C VAL A 207 4.42 -9.18 -5.32
N GLY A 208 5.39 -9.96 -4.84
CA GLY A 208 6.25 -10.79 -5.66
C GLY A 208 7.53 -10.14 -6.20
N ALA A 209 7.74 -8.82 -6.08
CA ALA A 209 9.03 -8.21 -6.40
C ALA A 209 10.05 -8.45 -5.26
N MET A 210 11.33 -8.37 -5.58
CA MET A 210 12.39 -8.35 -4.60
C MET A 210 12.40 -7.03 -3.83
N PHE A 211 12.12 -5.95 -4.53
CA PHE A 211 11.96 -4.59 -4.02
C PHE A 211 11.37 -3.71 -5.12
N GLY A 212 10.72 -2.63 -4.73
CA GLY A 212 10.30 -1.58 -5.66
C GLY A 212 8.82 -1.30 -5.68
N GLU A 213 8.56 -0.05 -6.10
CA GLU A 213 7.24 0.53 -6.27
C GLU A 213 7.19 1.26 -7.60
N ALA A 214 6.12 1.08 -8.38
CA ALA A 214 5.90 1.81 -9.61
C ALA A 214 4.99 3.01 -9.35
N VAL A 215 5.55 4.21 -9.34
CA VAL A 215 4.83 5.46 -9.15
C VAL A 215 4.19 5.88 -10.46
N VAL A 216 2.89 6.13 -10.45
CA VAL A 216 2.08 6.54 -11.59
C VAL A 216 1.50 7.92 -11.30
N ILE A 217 1.86 8.92 -12.11
CA ILE A 217 1.47 10.31 -11.94
C ILE A 217 0.58 10.72 -13.11
N SER A 218 -0.63 11.20 -12.82
CA SER A 218 -1.59 11.74 -13.79
C SER A 218 -1.58 13.26 -13.84
N ASN A 219 -1.01 13.93 -12.82
CA ASN A 219 -0.98 15.37 -12.69
C ASN A 219 0.38 15.92 -13.14
N ASP A 220 0.43 16.66 -14.25
CA ASP A 220 1.65 17.21 -14.83
C ASP A 220 2.43 18.14 -13.88
N ARG A 221 1.73 18.83 -12.95
CA ARG A 221 2.40 19.68 -11.96
C ARG A 221 3.23 18.87 -10.94
N ILE A 222 2.81 17.64 -10.64
CA ILE A 222 3.57 16.73 -9.79
C ILE A 222 4.70 16.06 -10.60
N ALA A 223 4.44 15.80 -11.87
CA ALA A 223 5.42 15.18 -12.77
C ALA A 223 6.57 16.10 -13.16
N GLU A 224 6.34 17.43 -13.17
CA GLU A 224 7.36 18.43 -13.47
C GLU A 224 8.58 18.25 -12.55
N ASP A 225 9.75 18.09 -13.13
CA ASP A 225 11.02 17.90 -12.41
C ASP A 225 11.07 16.72 -11.42
N PHE A 226 10.10 15.79 -11.45
CA PHE A 226 10.01 14.69 -10.50
C PHE A 226 11.30 13.84 -10.47
N ARG A 227 12.00 13.69 -11.59
CA ARG A 227 13.28 12.96 -11.63
C ARG A 227 14.39 13.62 -10.80
N TYR A 228 14.38 14.95 -10.64
CA TYR A 228 15.30 15.64 -9.73
C TYR A 228 14.99 15.30 -8.28
N MET A 229 13.71 15.20 -7.93
CA MET A 229 13.27 14.78 -6.58
C MET A 229 13.67 13.32 -6.30
N ILE A 230 13.48 12.42 -7.27
CA ILE A 230 13.96 11.03 -7.15
C ILE A 230 15.47 11.01 -6.88
N LYS A 231 16.27 11.77 -7.64
CA LYS A 231 17.72 11.82 -7.48
C LYS A 231 18.14 12.37 -6.13
N GLN A 232 17.52 13.47 -5.70
CA GLN A 232 17.80 14.13 -4.43
C GLN A 232 17.51 13.21 -3.24
N ARG A 233 16.45 12.39 -3.33
CA ARG A 233 16.02 11.44 -2.29
C ARG A 233 16.70 10.07 -2.40
N GLY A 234 17.72 9.93 -3.24
CA GLY A 234 18.48 8.69 -3.38
C GLY A 234 17.78 7.56 -4.13
N GLY A 235 16.61 7.83 -4.75
CA GLY A 235 15.80 6.83 -5.46
C GLY A 235 16.24 6.53 -6.89
N MET A 236 17.17 7.30 -7.44
CA MET A 236 17.64 7.10 -8.82
C MET A 236 18.84 6.15 -8.84
N LEU A 237 18.55 4.86 -8.91
CA LEU A 237 19.57 3.81 -8.89
C LEU A 237 20.37 3.79 -10.20
N ALA A 238 21.71 3.56 -10.08
CA ALA A 238 22.56 3.34 -11.25
C ALA A 238 22.10 2.13 -12.08
N LYS A 239 21.67 1.05 -11.40
CA LYS A 239 21.07 -0.14 -12.03
C LYS A 239 19.52 -0.09 -11.94
N GLY A 240 18.91 1.05 -12.26
CA GLY A 240 17.46 1.24 -12.17
C GLY A 240 16.63 0.29 -13.04
N TRP A 241 17.22 -0.25 -14.10
CA TRP A 241 16.61 -1.26 -14.96
C TRP A 241 16.15 -2.52 -14.21
N LEU A 242 16.77 -2.84 -13.05
CA LEU A 242 16.33 -3.94 -12.19
C LEU A 242 14.92 -3.72 -11.64
N LEU A 243 14.51 -2.47 -11.40
CA LEU A 243 13.15 -2.15 -10.97
C LEU A 243 12.16 -2.41 -12.12
N GLY A 244 12.44 -1.86 -13.31
CA GLY A 244 11.59 -2.06 -14.49
C GLY A 244 11.42 -3.54 -14.86
N LEU A 245 12.51 -4.30 -14.86
CA LEU A 245 12.49 -5.74 -15.14
C LEU A 245 11.51 -6.51 -14.24
N GLN A 246 11.48 -6.19 -12.95
CA GLN A 246 10.58 -6.84 -12.00
C GLN A 246 9.11 -6.54 -12.32
N PHE A 247 8.78 -5.27 -12.56
CA PHE A 247 7.42 -4.87 -12.90
C PHE A 247 7.00 -5.40 -14.28
N ASP A 248 7.87 -5.38 -15.28
CA ASP A 248 7.57 -5.97 -16.59
C ASP A 248 7.25 -7.46 -16.48
N THR A 249 8.01 -8.18 -15.64
CA THR A 249 7.77 -9.61 -15.38
C THR A 249 6.46 -9.85 -14.64
N LEU A 250 6.19 -9.09 -13.56
CA LEU A 250 5.04 -9.31 -12.71
C LEU A 250 3.71 -8.89 -13.38
N LEU A 251 3.73 -7.83 -14.17
CA LEU A 251 2.52 -7.33 -14.84
C LEU A 251 2.21 -8.09 -16.15
N LYS A 252 3.14 -8.94 -16.59
CA LYS A 252 2.92 -9.81 -17.75
C LYS A 252 1.98 -10.95 -17.40
N ASP A 253 1.09 -11.29 -18.35
CA ASP A 253 0.20 -12.46 -18.27
C ASP A 253 -0.62 -12.50 -16.96
N ASN A 254 -0.96 -11.34 -16.39
CA ASN A 254 -1.75 -11.18 -15.17
C ASN A 254 -1.12 -11.75 -13.87
N LEU A 255 0.16 -12.12 -13.88
CA LEU A 255 0.82 -12.77 -12.75
C LEU A 255 0.68 -11.97 -11.44
N TYR A 256 0.83 -10.64 -11.49
CA TYR A 256 0.70 -9.76 -10.31
C TYR A 256 -0.64 -9.93 -9.57
N LEU A 257 -1.74 -9.98 -10.32
CA LEU A 257 -3.07 -10.16 -9.72
C LEU A 257 -3.31 -11.62 -9.30
N GLU A 258 -2.80 -12.60 -10.04
CA GLU A 258 -2.94 -14.02 -9.68
C GLU A 258 -2.30 -14.35 -8.33
N ILE A 259 -1.06 -13.89 -8.11
CA ILE A 259 -0.35 -14.14 -6.85
C ILE A 259 -0.96 -13.33 -5.69
N ALA A 260 -1.51 -12.16 -5.95
CA ALA A 260 -2.25 -11.39 -4.95
C ALA A 260 -3.58 -12.08 -4.57
N ALA A 261 -4.34 -12.56 -5.54
CA ALA A 261 -5.57 -13.32 -5.31
C ALA A 261 -5.32 -14.60 -4.50
N HIS A 262 -4.19 -15.29 -4.73
CA HIS A 262 -3.78 -16.43 -3.92
C HIS A 262 -3.66 -16.08 -2.43
N ALA A 263 -2.97 -14.98 -2.11
CA ALA A 263 -2.82 -14.54 -0.72
C ALA A 263 -4.18 -14.19 -0.08
N ASN A 264 -5.02 -13.44 -0.79
CA ASN A 264 -6.36 -13.09 -0.30
C ASN A 264 -7.21 -14.34 -0.03
N ARG A 265 -7.20 -15.34 -0.92
CA ARG A 265 -7.94 -16.59 -0.74
C ARG A 265 -7.55 -17.29 0.57
N LEU A 266 -6.26 -17.34 0.89
CA LEU A 266 -5.78 -17.93 2.15
C LEU A 266 -6.17 -17.10 3.37
N ALA A 267 -6.10 -15.77 3.26
CA ALA A 267 -6.57 -14.88 4.33
C ALA A 267 -8.07 -15.06 4.60
N GLN A 268 -8.89 -15.18 3.54
CA GLN A 268 -10.33 -15.42 3.70
C GLN A 268 -10.62 -16.79 4.34
N GLN A 269 -9.82 -17.82 4.06
CA GLN A 269 -9.92 -19.10 4.79
C GLN A 269 -9.70 -18.93 6.29
N LEU A 270 -8.71 -18.15 6.71
CA LEU A 270 -8.50 -17.82 8.11
C LEU A 270 -9.70 -17.06 8.69
N ARG A 271 -10.20 -16.05 7.99
CA ARG A 271 -11.39 -15.28 8.40
C ARG A 271 -12.61 -16.16 8.59
N ASP A 272 -12.88 -17.06 7.65
CA ASP A 272 -14.00 -18.01 7.74
C ASP A 272 -13.84 -18.96 8.96
N THR A 273 -12.62 -19.43 9.21
CA THR A 273 -12.30 -20.21 10.39
C THR A 273 -12.58 -19.44 11.68
N LEU A 274 -12.09 -18.20 11.79
CA LEU A 274 -12.35 -17.34 12.97
C LEU A 274 -13.84 -17.10 13.18
N THR A 275 -14.58 -16.86 12.10
CA THR A 275 -16.05 -16.69 12.14
C THR A 275 -16.74 -17.96 12.67
N SER A 276 -16.35 -19.14 12.18
CA SER A 276 -16.93 -20.41 12.62
C SER A 276 -16.64 -20.74 14.10
N LEU A 277 -15.56 -20.18 14.64
CA LEU A 277 -15.15 -20.30 16.03
C LEU A 277 -15.65 -19.16 16.92
N GLU A 278 -16.45 -18.26 16.38
CA GLU A 278 -16.97 -17.07 17.06
C GLU A 278 -15.85 -16.17 17.64
N ILE A 279 -14.64 -16.20 17.03
CA ILE A 279 -13.51 -15.35 17.43
C ILE A 279 -13.70 -13.96 16.83
N PRO A 280 -13.76 -12.90 17.63
CA PRO A 280 -13.94 -11.55 17.13
C PRO A 280 -12.71 -11.06 16.38
N VAL A 281 -12.94 -10.20 15.37
CA VAL A 281 -11.90 -9.47 14.63
C VAL A 281 -12.04 -7.97 14.86
N LEU A 282 -10.92 -7.25 14.81
CA LEU A 282 -10.90 -5.78 14.98
C LEU A 282 -11.69 -5.08 13.86
N VAL A 283 -11.52 -5.56 12.64
CA VAL A 283 -12.13 -5.00 11.43
C VAL A 283 -12.39 -6.12 10.43
N ASP A 284 -13.44 -5.98 9.65
CA ASP A 284 -13.77 -6.91 8.58
C ASP A 284 -12.91 -6.63 7.34
N SER A 285 -11.73 -7.25 7.30
CA SER A 285 -10.76 -7.09 6.21
C SER A 285 -11.01 -8.11 5.10
N PRO A 286 -11.25 -7.67 3.85
CA PRO A 286 -11.34 -8.56 2.70
C PRO A 286 -9.96 -8.88 2.09
N SER A 287 -8.87 -8.33 2.63
CA SER A 287 -7.52 -8.42 2.05
C SER A 287 -6.67 -9.52 2.69
N ASN A 288 -5.37 -9.47 2.42
CA ASN A 288 -4.37 -10.41 2.94
C ASN A 288 -4.00 -10.22 4.41
N GLN A 289 -4.63 -9.29 5.11
CA GLN A 289 -4.35 -8.98 6.52
C GLN A 289 -5.59 -9.25 7.37
N ILE A 290 -5.49 -10.12 8.38
CA ILE A 290 -6.60 -10.47 9.29
C ILE A 290 -6.20 -10.12 10.73
N PHE A 291 -7.12 -9.54 11.48
CA PHE A 291 -6.87 -8.94 12.80
C PHE A 291 -7.73 -9.57 13.92
N PRO A 292 -7.53 -10.84 14.29
CA PRO A 292 -8.29 -11.46 15.35
C PRO A 292 -7.94 -10.91 16.73
N ILE A 293 -8.93 -10.95 17.64
CA ILE A 293 -8.76 -10.69 19.06
C ILE A 293 -8.66 -12.03 19.75
N LEU A 294 -7.47 -12.37 20.24
CA LEU A 294 -7.17 -13.70 20.78
C LEU A 294 -6.82 -13.64 22.26
N PRO A 295 -7.24 -14.66 23.06
CA PRO A 295 -6.80 -14.79 24.43
C PRO A 295 -5.28 -15.06 24.54
N ASP A 296 -4.64 -14.55 25.58
CA ASP A 296 -3.21 -14.78 25.86
C ASP A 296 -2.87 -16.28 25.93
N ALA A 297 -3.81 -17.12 26.37
CA ALA A 297 -3.61 -18.56 26.43
C ALA A 297 -3.48 -19.19 25.04
N VAL A 298 -4.21 -18.68 24.04
CA VAL A 298 -4.11 -19.11 22.64
C VAL A 298 -2.80 -18.60 22.03
N LEU A 299 -2.46 -17.34 22.27
CA LEU A 299 -1.20 -16.73 21.76
C LEU A 299 0.02 -17.53 22.20
N ARG A 300 0.11 -17.90 23.50
CA ARG A 300 1.20 -18.75 24.02
C ARG A 300 1.32 -20.12 23.32
N LYS A 301 0.24 -20.62 22.74
CA LYS A 301 0.27 -21.88 21.97
C LYS A 301 0.75 -21.63 20.54
N LEU A 302 0.30 -20.52 19.94
CA LEU A 302 0.74 -20.12 18.60
C LEU A 302 2.23 -19.78 18.55
N ASP A 303 2.80 -19.18 19.61
CA ASP A 303 4.21 -18.78 19.71
C ASP A 303 5.23 -19.93 19.47
N ASN A 304 4.80 -21.18 19.60
CA ASN A 304 5.67 -22.32 19.35
C ASN A 304 5.91 -22.58 17.85
N ASP A 305 4.90 -22.31 17.02
CA ASP A 305 4.89 -22.73 15.61
C ASP A 305 4.72 -21.56 14.63
N PHE A 306 4.14 -20.43 15.07
CA PHE A 306 3.76 -19.32 14.21
C PHE A 306 4.30 -17.98 14.72
N THR A 307 4.52 -17.04 13.78
CA THR A 307 4.74 -15.62 14.09
C THR A 307 3.56 -14.78 13.62
N TYR A 308 3.26 -13.73 14.37
CA TYR A 308 2.23 -12.74 14.06
C TYR A 308 2.68 -11.36 14.59
N ASN A 309 2.01 -10.28 14.19
CA ASN A 309 2.23 -8.98 14.82
C ASN A 309 1.25 -8.76 15.98
N LEU A 310 1.77 -8.45 17.16
CA LEU A 310 0.97 -7.91 18.25
C LEU A 310 0.62 -6.45 17.94
N MET A 311 -0.68 -6.16 17.79
CA MET A 311 -1.15 -4.80 17.49
C MET A 311 -1.34 -3.98 18.78
N HIS A 312 -2.23 -4.44 19.65
CA HIS A 312 -2.47 -3.82 20.96
C HIS A 312 -3.19 -4.78 21.89
N ARG A 313 -3.13 -4.47 23.16
CA ARG A 313 -3.92 -5.16 24.18
C ARG A 313 -5.33 -4.62 24.21
N VAL A 314 -6.33 -5.49 24.17
CA VAL A 314 -7.75 -5.13 24.17
C VAL A 314 -8.28 -5.06 25.62
N ASP A 315 -7.93 -6.06 26.44
CA ASP A 315 -8.27 -6.14 27.87
C ASP A 315 -7.17 -6.93 28.64
N ASP A 316 -7.42 -7.26 29.91
CA ASP A 316 -6.44 -7.94 30.78
C ASP A 316 -6.04 -9.33 30.27
N THR A 317 -6.81 -9.94 29.36
CA THR A 317 -6.64 -11.33 28.90
C THR A 317 -6.59 -11.50 27.39
N HIS A 318 -6.87 -10.44 26.61
CA HIS A 318 -6.94 -10.51 25.14
C HIS A 318 -6.06 -9.48 24.45
N CYS A 319 -5.49 -9.90 23.34
CA CYS A 319 -4.74 -9.01 22.42
C CYS A 319 -5.33 -9.08 21.02
N CYS A 320 -5.34 -7.94 20.35
CA CYS A 320 -5.48 -7.89 18.90
C CYS A 320 -4.13 -8.22 18.26
N VAL A 321 -4.11 -9.20 17.36
CA VAL A 321 -2.93 -9.57 16.59
C VAL A 321 -3.23 -9.48 15.10
N ARG A 322 -2.18 -9.36 14.26
CA ARG A 322 -2.32 -9.39 12.82
C ARG A 322 -1.61 -10.58 12.23
N PHE A 323 -2.33 -11.35 11.40
CA PHE A 323 -1.77 -12.32 10.47
C PHE A 323 -1.77 -11.75 9.07
N CYS A 324 -0.65 -11.86 8.38
CA CYS A 324 -0.51 -11.50 6.97
C CYS A 324 -0.23 -12.75 6.14
N THR A 325 -1.01 -12.96 5.08
CA THR A 325 -0.64 -13.89 4.02
C THR A 325 0.14 -13.16 2.94
N SER A 326 0.94 -13.89 2.18
CA SER A 326 1.70 -13.38 1.04
C SER A 326 1.48 -14.22 -0.20
N TRP A 327 2.01 -13.76 -1.31
CA TRP A 327 2.05 -14.51 -2.57
C TRP A 327 2.71 -15.89 -2.43
N ALA A 328 3.57 -16.09 -1.42
CA ALA A 328 4.32 -17.32 -1.18
C ALA A 328 3.74 -18.18 -0.04
N THR A 329 2.71 -17.72 0.65
CA THR A 329 2.06 -18.47 1.73
C THR A 329 1.52 -19.80 1.18
N LYS A 330 1.88 -20.91 1.84
CA LYS A 330 1.45 -22.25 1.42
C LYS A 330 0.10 -22.60 2.02
N GLN A 331 -0.70 -23.37 1.26
CA GLN A 331 -1.98 -23.89 1.76
C GLN A 331 -1.80 -24.67 3.06
N ALA A 332 -0.79 -25.55 3.13
CA ALA A 332 -0.53 -26.36 4.33
C ALA A 332 -0.19 -25.52 5.57
N ASP A 333 0.46 -24.36 5.41
CA ASP A 333 0.77 -23.46 6.51
C ASP A 333 -0.50 -22.79 7.05
N MET A 334 -1.43 -22.41 6.17
CA MET A 334 -2.73 -21.86 6.55
C MET A 334 -3.61 -22.92 7.20
N ASP A 335 -3.64 -24.12 6.65
CA ASP A 335 -4.39 -25.25 7.25
C ASP A 335 -3.90 -25.54 8.68
N ALA A 336 -2.58 -25.55 8.89
CA ALA A 336 -1.98 -25.74 10.21
C ALA A 336 -2.38 -24.65 11.21
N LEU A 337 -2.43 -23.36 10.78
CA LEU A 337 -2.88 -22.26 11.64
C LEU A 337 -4.36 -22.42 12.02
N CYS A 338 -5.22 -22.71 11.04
CA CYS A 338 -6.65 -22.91 11.26
C CYS A 338 -6.91 -24.10 12.21
N ASP A 339 -6.19 -25.22 12.05
CA ASP A 339 -6.29 -26.39 12.90
C ASP A 339 -5.91 -26.09 14.36
N VAL A 340 -4.86 -25.30 14.58
CA VAL A 340 -4.45 -24.91 15.93
C VAL A 340 -5.50 -24.01 16.57
N LEU A 341 -6.02 -23.02 15.86
CA LEU A 341 -7.09 -22.15 16.35
C LEU A 341 -8.35 -22.97 16.73
N ALA A 342 -8.76 -23.92 15.89
CA ALA A 342 -9.91 -24.77 16.15
C ALA A 342 -9.75 -25.65 17.39
N ARG A 343 -8.54 -26.11 17.72
CA ARG A 343 -8.27 -26.94 18.92
C ARG A 343 -8.32 -26.16 20.24
N TYR A 344 -8.10 -24.86 20.20
CA TYR A 344 -7.98 -24.03 21.42
C TYR A 344 -9.17 -23.09 21.65
N SER A 345 -10.14 -23.08 20.74
CA SER A 345 -11.39 -22.35 20.91
C SER A 345 -12.51 -23.22 21.50
N ASN A 346 -12.27 -24.52 21.69
CA ASN A 346 -13.08 -25.49 22.41
C ASN A 346 -12.48 -25.75 23.80
#